data_759e4ba1309009883bd0abcfc7f51b70
#
_entry.id   759e4ba1309009883bd0abcfc7f51b70
#
_cell.length_a   1.000
_cell.length_b   1.000
_cell.length_c   1.000
_cell.angle_alpha   90.00
_cell.angle_beta   90.00
_cell.angle_gamma   90.00
#
_symmetry.space_group_name_H-M   'P 1'
#
loop_
_entity.id
_entity.type
_entity.pdbx_description
1 polymer ?
#
loop_
_entity_poly.entity_id
_entity_poly.type
_entity_poly.pdbx_seq_one_letter_code
_entity_poly.pdbx_strand_id
1 'polypeptide(L)'
;MEGTITSMEQACLDPMAAGTKLRKQKLRDRLLAIHPVPASFDLTMHNAGALLTCGSPEGTALVLNRFIPARGDERRRWLLLRWQAAAAALDHQQAALALRRLVDGNVATLDDITLAGSRNGLDALAAHEASRGRLQAAALVLLQGDLQGVTGSRRRGQAVEWLAATEPEQADQLLEAALDEAASNQAWSLAMELLQLQLQLQLAAGGDGERPRIRLERLAARLDDAYTLLQLNPESNPPPSLRSPRGPGGHAAVGESTTAPSL
;
A
#
# COMPACT_ATOMS: atom_id res chain seq x y z
N MET A 1 -31.12 21.54 -3.22
CA MET A 1 -30.25 20.77 -2.33
C MET A 1 -28.93 20.39 -3.00
N GLU A 2 -28.93 19.84 -4.19
CA GLU A 2 -27.67 19.46 -4.87
C GLU A 2 -26.69 20.62 -5.02
N GLY A 3 -27.13 21.78 -5.54
CA GLY A 3 -26.27 22.96 -5.66
C GLY A 3 -25.66 23.44 -4.36
N THR A 4 -26.38 23.27 -3.24
CA THR A 4 -25.87 23.61 -1.90
C THR A 4 -24.77 22.65 -1.46
N ILE A 5 -24.92 21.33 -1.73
CA ILE A 5 -23.92 20.30 -1.43
C ILE A 5 -22.64 20.57 -2.24
N THR A 6 -22.81 20.76 -3.57
CA THR A 6 -21.69 21.07 -4.47
C THR A 6 -20.91 22.31 -4.04
N SER A 7 -21.62 23.37 -3.64
CA SER A 7 -20.97 24.61 -3.15
C SER A 7 -20.19 24.38 -1.86
N MET A 8 -20.71 23.58 -0.93
CA MET A 8 -19.99 23.23 0.30
C MET A 8 -18.80 22.32 0.05
N GLU A 9 -18.93 21.35 -0.86
CA GLU A 9 -17.82 20.49 -1.31
C GLU A 9 -16.69 21.32 -1.92
N GLN A 10 -17.03 22.23 -2.84
CA GLN A 10 -16.05 23.11 -3.47
C GLN A 10 -15.34 24.01 -2.44
N ALA A 11 -16.09 24.49 -1.44
CA ALA A 11 -15.49 25.26 -0.34
C ALA A 11 -14.52 24.43 0.55
N CYS A 12 -14.67 23.10 0.59
CA CYS A 12 -13.71 22.24 1.29
C CYS A 12 -12.42 22.01 0.47
N LEU A 13 -12.50 22.05 -0.86
CA LEU A 13 -11.37 21.90 -1.76
C LEU A 13 -10.55 23.19 -1.90
N ASP A 14 -11.15 24.35 -1.69
CA ASP A 14 -10.48 25.64 -1.80
C ASP A 14 -9.49 25.85 -0.63
N PRO A 15 -8.16 25.90 -0.91
CA PRO A 15 -7.15 26.10 0.13
C PRO A 15 -7.30 27.44 0.86
N MET A 16 -7.74 28.49 0.15
CA MET A 16 -7.95 29.82 0.71
C MET A 16 -9.24 29.92 1.54
N ALA A 17 -10.29 29.20 1.10
CA ALA A 17 -11.55 29.11 1.83
C ALA A 17 -11.49 28.15 3.02
N ALA A 18 -10.65 27.11 2.92
CA ALA A 18 -10.46 26.08 3.97
C ALA A 18 -9.58 26.56 5.15
N GLY A 19 -9.11 27.80 5.15
CA GLY A 19 -8.04 28.35 5.99
C GLY A 19 -8.22 28.29 7.51
N THR A 20 -9.34 27.79 8.04
CA THR A 20 -9.48 27.51 9.46
C THR A 20 -10.16 26.15 9.68
N LYS A 21 -9.64 25.35 10.63
CA LYS A 21 -10.28 24.10 11.10
C LYS A 21 -11.76 24.32 11.45
N LEU A 22 -12.09 25.48 12.04
CA LEU A 22 -13.46 25.85 12.42
C LEU A 22 -14.39 25.98 11.22
N ARG A 23 -13.91 26.52 10.08
CA ARG A 23 -14.74 26.65 8.87
C ARG A 23 -15.03 25.29 8.25
N LYS A 24 -14.04 24.41 8.14
CA LYS A 24 -14.24 23.03 7.70
C LYS A 24 -15.22 22.30 8.62
N GLN A 25 -15.11 22.47 9.91
CA GLN A 25 -16.03 21.85 10.86
C GLN A 25 -17.48 22.33 10.64
N LYS A 26 -17.71 23.63 10.47
CA LYS A 26 -19.03 24.16 10.15
C LYS A 26 -19.62 23.62 8.85
N LEU A 27 -18.78 23.41 7.82
CA LEU A 27 -19.22 22.81 6.55
C LEU A 27 -19.63 21.34 6.76
N ARG A 28 -18.86 20.57 7.50
CA ARG A 28 -19.18 19.17 7.87
C ARG A 28 -20.49 19.10 8.64
N ASP A 29 -20.69 19.95 9.64
CA ASP A 29 -21.91 19.97 10.47
C ASP A 29 -23.15 20.30 9.60
N ARG A 30 -23.02 21.23 8.66
CA ARG A 30 -24.09 21.53 7.69
C ARG A 30 -24.39 20.37 6.75
N LEU A 31 -23.37 19.71 6.20
CA LEU A 31 -23.53 18.53 5.37
C LEU A 31 -24.20 17.39 6.15
N LEU A 32 -23.80 17.17 7.40
CA LEU A 32 -24.42 16.17 8.28
C LEU A 32 -25.89 16.46 8.59
N ALA A 33 -26.28 17.74 8.66
CA ALA A 33 -27.65 18.16 8.92
C ALA A 33 -28.59 17.99 7.69
N ILE A 34 -28.06 17.70 6.50
CA ILE A 34 -28.86 17.47 5.31
C ILE A 34 -29.58 16.12 5.42
N HIS A 35 -30.91 16.19 5.50
CA HIS A 35 -31.80 15.02 5.48
C HIS A 35 -32.85 15.20 4.38
N PRO A 36 -32.60 14.63 3.17
CA PRO A 36 -33.58 14.74 2.08
C PRO A 36 -34.85 13.95 2.41
N VAL A 37 -35.99 14.55 2.14
CA VAL A 37 -37.33 13.91 2.24
C VAL A 37 -38.08 14.14 0.93
N PRO A 38 -38.39 13.10 0.16
CA PRO A 38 -38.01 11.69 0.35
C PRO A 38 -36.51 11.46 0.22
N ALA A 39 -36.01 10.39 0.82
CA ALA A 39 -34.60 9.99 0.68
C ALA A 39 -34.32 9.60 -0.79
N SER A 40 -33.31 10.24 -1.39
CA SER A 40 -32.83 9.92 -2.74
C SER A 40 -31.44 9.30 -2.66
N PHE A 41 -31.22 8.24 -3.43
CA PHE A 41 -29.91 7.59 -3.50
C PHE A 41 -28.83 8.56 -3.97
N ASP A 42 -29.03 9.23 -5.09
CA ASP A 42 -28.02 10.12 -5.66
C ASP A 42 -27.70 11.29 -4.75
N LEU A 43 -28.71 11.88 -4.10
CA LEU A 43 -28.49 12.97 -3.15
C LEU A 43 -27.76 12.49 -1.89
N THR A 44 -28.07 11.28 -1.41
CA THR A 44 -27.35 10.66 -0.28
C THR A 44 -25.88 10.39 -0.63
N MET A 45 -25.63 9.83 -1.82
CA MET A 45 -24.29 9.56 -2.31
C MET A 45 -23.48 10.84 -2.51
N HIS A 46 -24.09 11.88 -3.08
CA HIS A 46 -23.45 13.19 -3.27
C HIS A 46 -23.07 13.83 -1.91
N ASN A 47 -24.02 13.83 -0.96
CA ASN A 47 -23.75 14.37 0.38
C ASN A 47 -22.65 13.57 1.12
N ALA A 48 -22.68 12.25 1.04
CA ALA A 48 -21.63 11.39 1.62
C ALA A 48 -20.27 11.63 0.97
N GLY A 49 -20.21 11.78 -0.36
CA GLY A 49 -19.01 12.14 -1.11
C GLY A 49 -18.44 13.49 -0.69
N ALA A 50 -19.28 14.51 -0.58
CA ALA A 50 -18.88 15.84 -0.12
C ALA A 50 -18.31 15.82 1.31
N LEU A 51 -18.87 15.02 2.22
CA LEU A 51 -18.31 14.81 3.56
C LEU A 51 -16.91 14.17 3.52
N LEU A 52 -16.72 13.19 2.64
CA LEU A 52 -15.41 12.55 2.46
C LEU A 52 -14.38 13.55 1.94
N THR A 53 -14.74 14.33 0.92
CA THR A 53 -13.92 15.43 0.36
C THR A 53 -13.57 16.47 1.43
N CYS A 54 -14.50 16.77 2.34
CA CYS A 54 -14.26 17.65 3.49
C CYS A 54 -13.41 16.99 4.60
N GLY A 55 -12.99 15.74 4.45
CA GLY A 55 -12.19 14.99 5.42
C GLY A 55 -12.99 14.58 6.66
N SER A 56 -14.24 14.14 6.47
CA SER A 56 -15.12 13.60 7.51
C SER A 56 -15.57 12.18 7.16
N PRO A 57 -14.66 11.19 7.21
CA PRO A 57 -15.00 9.82 6.85
C PRO A 57 -16.07 9.20 7.76
N GLU A 58 -16.06 9.53 9.06
CA GLU A 58 -17.10 9.08 10.00
C GLU A 58 -18.46 9.70 9.65
N GLY A 59 -18.49 10.98 9.26
CA GLY A 59 -19.68 11.67 8.77
C GLY A 59 -20.22 11.02 7.49
N THR A 60 -19.33 10.62 6.57
CA THR A 60 -19.66 9.87 5.37
C THR A 60 -20.37 8.56 5.73
N ALA A 61 -19.79 7.79 6.65
CA ALA A 61 -20.38 6.52 7.10
C ALA A 61 -21.76 6.72 7.74
N LEU A 62 -21.93 7.78 8.56
CA LEU A 62 -23.22 8.13 9.16
C LEU A 62 -24.29 8.45 8.10
N VAL A 63 -23.96 9.22 7.07
CA VAL A 63 -24.89 9.55 5.99
C VAL A 63 -25.24 8.32 5.17
N LEU A 64 -24.26 7.49 4.82
CA LEU A 64 -24.49 6.24 4.09
C LEU A 64 -25.41 5.27 4.86
N ASN A 65 -25.33 5.21 6.18
CA ASN A 65 -26.16 4.36 7.01
C ASN A 65 -27.64 4.78 7.07
N ARG A 66 -27.99 5.99 6.60
CA ARG A 66 -29.38 6.48 6.53
C ARG A 66 -30.15 5.93 5.32
N PHE A 67 -29.44 5.28 4.39
CA PHE A 67 -30.03 4.80 3.15
C PHE A 67 -29.71 3.31 2.94
N ILE A 68 -30.72 2.57 2.50
CA ILE A 68 -30.56 1.16 2.11
C ILE A 68 -30.55 1.11 0.57
N PRO A 69 -29.41 0.85 -0.07
CA PRO A 69 -29.32 0.84 -1.52
C PRO A 69 -30.05 -0.37 -2.11
N ALA A 70 -30.64 -0.18 -3.29
CA ALA A 70 -31.15 -1.28 -4.09
C ALA A 70 -30.00 -2.20 -4.55
N ARG A 71 -30.33 -3.43 -4.96
CA ARG A 71 -29.33 -4.37 -5.49
C ARG A 71 -28.78 -3.84 -6.85
N GLY A 72 -27.60 -4.31 -7.21
CA GLY A 72 -26.95 -3.90 -8.46
C GLY A 72 -26.09 -2.65 -8.29
N ASP A 73 -26.20 -1.69 -9.22
CA ASP A 73 -25.28 -0.54 -9.30
C ASP A 73 -25.35 0.40 -8.10
N GLU A 74 -26.52 0.62 -7.52
CA GLU A 74 -26.65 1.45 -6.32
C GLU A 74 -25.84 0.83 -5.16
N ARG A 75 -26.02 -0.47 -4.92
CA ARG A 75 -25.28 -1.19 -3.87
C ARG A 75 -23.77 -1.18 -4.12
N ARG A 76 -23.36 -1.33 -5.38
CA ARG A 76 -21.95 -1.28 -5.78
C ARG A 76 -21.36 0.10 -5.49
N ARG A 77 -21.99 1.16 -5.93
CA ARG A 77 -21.56 2.56 -5.69
C ARG A 77 -21.50 2.86 -4.19
N TRP A 78 -22.51 2.44 -3.45
CA TRP A 78 -22.59 2.61 -2.00
C TRP A 78 -21.45 1.88 -1.27
N LEU A 79 -21.14 0.63 -1.63
CA LEU A 79 -20.06 -0.15 -1.03
C LEU A 79 -18.68 0.44 -1.34
N LEU A 80 -18.47 0.94 -2.55
CA LEU A 80 -17.23 1.62 -2.92
C LEU A 80 -17.00 2.89 -2.08
N LEU A 81 -18.02 3.72 -1.92
CA LEU A 81 -17.90 4.93 -1.10
C LEU A 81 -17.75 4.57 0.39
N ARG A 82 -18.42 3.52 0.86
CA ARG A 82 -18.25 3.01 2.21
C ARG A 82 -16.83 2.50 2.46
N TRP A 83 -16.26 1.79 1.50
CA TRP A 83 -14.85 1.39 1.56
C TRP A 83 -13.92 2.61 1.63
N GLN A 84 -14.12 3.61 0.78
CA GLN A 84 -13.32 4.83 0.78
C GLN A 84 -13.37 5.54 2.15
N ALA A 85 -14.56 5.68 2.71
CA ALA A 85 -14.75 6.29 4.02
C ALA A 85 -14.04 5.48 5.13
N ALA A 86 -14.21 4.17 5.15
CA ALA A 86 -13.56 3.30 6.13
C ALA A 86 -12.03 3.32 5.99
N ALA A 87 -11.51 3.31 4.75
CA ALA A 87 -10.08 3.40 4.49
C ALA A 87 -9.50 4.75 4.94
N ALA A 88 -10.22 5.86 4.70
CA ALA A 88 -9.82 7.20 5.15
C ALA A 88 -9.87 7.36 6.68
N ALA A 89 -10.78 6.63 7.34
CA ALA A 89 -10.88 6.57 8.81
C ALA A 89 -9.88 5.58 9.44
N LEU A 90 -9.08 4.85 8.64
CA LEU A 90 -8.24 3.73 9.07
C LEU A 90 -9.03 2.60 9.77
N ASP A 91 -10.34 2.52 9.52
CA ASP A 91 -11.16 1.38 9.95
C ASP A 91 -11.00 0.22 8.97
N HIS A 92 -9.88 -0.48 9.12
CA HIS A 92 -9.52 -1.59 8.25
C HIS A 92 -10.56 -2.74 8.30
N GLN A 93 -11.30 -2.88 9.41
CA GLN A 93 -12.34 -3.89 9.52
C GLN A 93 -13.53 -3.58 8.60
N GLN A 94 -14.05 -2.35 8.66
CA GLN A 94 -15.17 -1.96 7.80
C GLN A 94 -14.74 -1.86 6.33
N ALA A 95 -13.51 -1.44 6.06
CA ALA A 95 -12.95 -1.41 4.71
C ALA A 95 -12.90 -2.82 4.09
N ALA A 96 -12.34 -3.80 4.81
CA ALA A 96 -12.30 -5.19 4.36
C ALA A 96 -13.71 -5.78 4.18
N LEU A 97 -14.63 -5.48 5.09
CA LEU A 97 -16.03 -5.94 5.01
C LEU A 97 -16.74 -5.35 3.78
N ALA A 98 -16.53 -4.07 3.47
CA ALA A 98 -17.11 -3.43 2.29
C ALA A 98 -16.62 -4.08 0.98
N LEU A 99 -15.31 -4.36 0.87
CA LEU A 99 -14.74 -5.04 -0.30
C LEU A 99 -15.28 -6.47 -0.47
N ARG A 100 -15.37 -7.26 0.62
CA ARG A 100 -15.94 -8.62 0.56
C ARG A 100 -17.41 -8.62 0.14
N ARG A 101 -18.19 -7.65 0.60
CA ARG A 101 -19.60 -7.48 0.21
C ARG A 101 -19.76 -6.98 -1.23
N LEU A 102 -18.77 -6.25 -1.76
CA LEU A 102 -18.77 -5.74 -3.14
C LEU A 102 -18.79 -6.88 -4.16
N VAL A 103 -18.20 -8.01 -3.81
CA VAL A 103 -18.07 -9.21 -4.66
C VAL A 103 -18.84 -10.40 -4.12
N ASP A 104 -19.81 -10.18 -3.21
CA ASP A 104 -20.66 -11.20 -2.60
C ASP A 104 -19.85 -12.42 -2.08
N GLY A 105 -18.61 -12.16 -1.59
CA GLY A 105 -17.72 -13.16 -1.01
C GLY A 105 -16.77 -13.84 -2.01
N ASN A 106 -16.95 -13.70 -3.32
CA ASN A 106 -15.99 -14.21 -4.31
C ASN A 106 -14.79 -13.26 -4.43
N VAL A 107 -13.83 -13.43 -3.52
CA VAL A 107 -12.68 -12.53 -3.35
C VAL A 107 -11.82 -12.43 -4.60
N ALA A 108 -11.69 -13.51 -5.38
CA ALA A 108 -10.88 -13.52 -6.61
C ALA A 108 -11.33 -12.46 -7.62
N THR A 109 -12.64 -12.14 -7.69
CA THR A 109 -13.15 -11.12 -8.60
C THR A 109 -12.76 -9.69 -8.23
N LEU A 110 -12.19 -9.46 -7.05
CA LEU A 110 -11.59 -8.16 -6.70
C LEU A 110 -10.36 -7.84 -7.55
N ASP A 111 -9.73 -8.83 -8.14
CA ASP A 111 -8.56 -8.63 -8.99
C ASP A 111 -8.87 -7.82 -10.26
N ASP A 112 -10.11 -7.91 -10.74
CA ASP A 112 -10.60 -7.15 -11.90
C ASP A 112 -11.12 -5.74 -11.52
N ILE A 113 -11.13 -5.41 -10.22
CA ILE A 113 -11.70 -4.16 -9.73
C ILE A 113 -10.59 -3.15 -9.44
N THR A 114 -10.58 -2.06 -10.22
CA THR A 114 -9.74 -0.90 -9.90
C THR A 114 -10.50 0.04 -8.97
N LEU A 115 -9.91 0.30 -7.82
CA LEU A 115 -10.42 1.21 -6.79
C LEU A 115 -9.88 2.63 -6.99
N ALA A 116 -10.39 3.58 -6.21
CA ALA A 116 -9.88 4.95 -6.20
C ALA A 116 -8.37 5.00 -5.92
N GLY A 117 -7.65 5.85 -6.67
CA GLY A 117 -6.19 5.95 -6.61
C GLY A 117 -5.48 4.80 -7.35
N SER A 118 -6.15 4.18 -8.33
CA SER A 118 -5.61 3.11 -9.19
C SER A 118 -5.14 1.87 -8.42
N ARG A 119 -5.72 1.62 -7.23
CA ARG A 119 -5.42 0.43 -6.43
C ARG A 119 -6.22 -0.77 -6.93
N ASN A 120 -5.58 -1.91 -7.00
CA ASN A 120 -6.28 -3.18 -7.23
C ASN A 120 -7.11 -3.56 -6.00
N GLY A 121 -8.34 -4.04 -6.20
CA GLY A 121 -9.26 -4.37 -5.11
C GLY A 121 -8.79 -5.53 -4.23
N LEU A 122 -8.16 -6.53 -4.84
CA LEU A 122 -7.62 -7.68 -4.11
C LEU A 122 -6.46 -7.27 -3.21
N ASP A 123 -5.50 -6.48 -3.76
CA ASP A 123 -4.34 -5.98 -3.01
C ASP A 123 -4.79 -5.06 -1.86
N ALA A 124 -5.84 -4.26 -2.09
CA ALA A 124 -6.43 -3.41 -1.04
C ALA A 124 -7.06 -4.24 0.08
N LEU A 125 -7.80 -5.32 -0.25
CA LEU A 125 -8.37 -6.21 0.76
C LEU A 125 -7.27 -6.88 1.59
N ALA A 126 -6.23 -7.40 0.93
CA ALA A 126 -5.08 -8.02 1.60
C ALA A 126 -4.38 -7.03 2.55
N ALA A 127 -4.14 -5.79 2.10
CA ALA A 127 -3.56 -4.75 2.94
C ALA A 127 -4.42 -4.44 4.19
N HIS A 128 -5.75 -4.40 4.05
CA HIS A 128 -6.64 -4.20 5.20
C HIS A 128 -6.61 -5.38 6.18
N GLU A 129 -6.55 -6.62 5.69
CA GLU A 129 -6.42 -7.79 6.58
C GLU A 129 -5.06 -7.79 7.29
N ALA A 130 -3.98 -7.47 6.60
CA ALA A 130 -2.64 -7.36 7.19
C ALA A 130 -2.57 -6.26 8.26
N SER A 131 -3.16 -5.08 8.00
CA SER A 131 -3.22 -3.98 8.98
C SER A 131 -4.02 -4.33 10.25
N ARG A 132 -4.85 -5.38 10.20
CA ARG A 132 -5.55 -5.93 11.36
C ARG A 132 -4.76 -7.03 12.09
N GLY A 133 -3.52 -7.29 11.70
CA GLY A 133 -2.69 -8.37 12.21
C GLY A 133 -3.09 -9.77 11.70
N ARG A 134 -3.98 -9.86 10.70
CA ARG A 134 -4.46 -11.13 10.14
C ARG A 134 -3.60 -11.55 8.94
N LEU A 135 -2.30 -11.70 9.17
CA LEU A 135 -1.30 -11.90 8.12
C LEU A 135 -1.58 -13.13 7.25
N GLN A 136 -1.91 -14.27 7.85
CA GLN A 136 -2.27 -15.47 7.10
C GLN A 136 -3.49 -15.26 6.20
N ALA A 137 -4.55 -14.59 6.71
CA ALA A 137 -5.71 -14.26 5.89
C ALA A 137 -5.37 -13.30 4.76
N ALA A 138 -4.48 -12.33 4.99
CA ALA A 138 -3.99 -11.41 3.98
C ALA A 138 -3.23 -12.14 2.86
N ALA A 139 -2.34 -13.05 3.22
CA ALA A 139 -1.61 -13.89 2.27
C ALA A 139 -2.56 -14.72 1.40
N LEU A 140 -3.53 -15.40 2.05
CA LEU A 140 -4.52 -16.21 1.33
C LEU A 140 -5.40 -15.37 0.38
N VAL A 141 -5.65 -14.09 0.70
CA VAL A 141 -6.34 -13.18 -0.21
C VAL A 141 -5.49 -12.91 -1.46
N LEU A 142 -4.21 -12.56 -1.32
CA LEU A 142 -3.33 -12.31 -2.48
C LEU A 142 -3.20 -13.51 -3.40
N LEU A 143 -3.14 -14.72 -2.81
CA LEU A 143 -2.98 -15.97 -3.55
C LEU A 143 -4.24 -16.41 -4.31
N GLN A 144 -5.38 -15.71 -4.14
CA GLN A 144 -6.59 -15.94 -4.95
C GLN A 144 -6.61 -15.15 -6.27
N GLY A 145 -5.71 -14.20 -6.46
CA GLY A 145 -5.63 -13.38 -7.67
C GLY A 145 -4.80 -14.02 -8.78
N ASP A 146 -4.62 -13.28 -9.86
CA ASP A 146 -3.68 -13.67 -10.89
C ASP A 146 -2.25 -13.65 -10.35
N LEU A 147 -1.61 -14.80 -10.43
CA LEU A 147 -0.25 -15.03 -9.95
C LEU A 147 0.77 -15.07 -11.09
N GLN A 148 0.40 -14.70 -12.31
CA GLN A 148 1.32 -14.65 -13.46
C GLN A 148 2.02 -13.28 -13.55
N GLY A 149 3.15 -13.29 -14.22
CA GLY A 149 3.93 -12.09 -14.49
C GLY A 149 4.50 -11.41 -13.24
N VAL A 150 4.94 -10.19 -13.42
CA VAL A 150 5.60 -9.38 -12.36
C VAL A 150 4.66 -9.13 -11.17
N THR A 151 3.39 -8.89 -11.44
CA THR A 151 2.39 -8.67 -10.37
C THR A 151 2.19 -9.94 -9.53
N GLY A 152 2.06 -11.09 -10.17
CA GLY A 152 1.94 -12.37 -9.48
C GLY A 152 3.17 -12.71 -8.65
N SER A 153 4.36 -12.43 -9.17
CA SER A 153 5.62 -12.60 -8.45
C SER A 153 5.67 -11.71 -7.18
N ARG A 154 5.27 -10.44 -7.28
CA ARG A 154 5.18 -9.53 -6.12
C ARG A 154 4.18 -10.01 -5.07
N ARG A 155 3.00 -10.49 -5.51
CA ARG A 155 1.97 -11.03 -4.60
C ARG A 155 2.48 -12.24 -3.82
N ARG A 156 3.18 -13.16 -4.51
CA ARG A 156 3.82 -14.29 -3.82
C ARG A 156 4.87 -13.82 -2.83
N GLY A 157 5.76 -12.89 -3.21
CA GLY A 157 6.75 -12.32 -2.30
C GLY A 157 6.13 -11.71 -1.05
N GLN A 158 5.06 -10.91 -1.21
CA GLN A 158 4.34 -10.34 -0.08
C GLN A 158 3.63 -11.41 0.78
N ALA A 159 3.06 -12.44 0.16
CA ALA A 159 2.46 -13.54 0.89
C ALA A 159 3.52 -14.32 1.70
N VAL A 160 4.73 -14.49 1.15
CA VAL A 160 5.86 -15.09 1.86
C VAL A 160 6.22 -14.33 3.13
N GLU A 161 6.34 -12.99 3.06
CA GLU A 161 6.62 -12.15 4.25
C GLU A 161 5.60 -12.39 5.37
N TRP A 162 4.33 -12.60 5.01
CA TRP A 162 3.24 -12.80 5.97
C TRP A 162 3.13 -14.23 6.49
N LEU A 163 3.56 -15.23 5.72
CA LEU A 163 3.45 -16.65 6.07
C LEU A 163 4.72 -17.21 6.72
N ALA A 164 5.87 -16.61 6.51
CA ALA A 164 7.16 -17.18 6.88
C ALA A 164 7.27 -17.60 8.35
N ALA A 165 6.62 -16.86 9.27
CA ALA A 165 6.64 -17.17 10.70
C ALA A 165 5.70 -18.34 11.09
N THR A 166 4.64 -18.58 10.34
CA THR A 166 3.59 -19.57 10.69
C THR A 166 3.61 -20.81 9.79
N GLU A 167 4.01 -20.63 8.53
CA GLU A 167 4.01 -21.67 7.49
C GLU A 167 5.30 -21.61 6.65
N PRO A 168 6.48 -21.88 7.26
CA PRO A 168 7.78 -21.67 6.61
C PRO A 168 7.99 -22.52 5.36
N GLU A 169 7.49 -23.77 5.34
CA GLU A 169 7.61 -24.65 4.16
C GLU A 169 6.81 -24.10 2.97
N GLN A 170 5.58 -23.63 3.20
CA GLN A 170 4.76 -23.00 2.18
C GLN A 170 5.38 -21.68 1.69
N ALA A 171 5.94 -20.90 2.60
CA ALA A 171 6.63 -19.66 2.28
C ALA A 171 7.84 -19.90 1.36
N ASP A 172 8.65 -20.93 1.64
CA ASP A 172 9.80 -21.27 0.79
C ASP A 172 9.36 -21.70 -0.63
N GLN A 173 8.32 -22.52 -0.75
CA GLN A 173 7.76 -22.93 -2.04
C GLN A 173 7.23 -21.73 -2.85
N LEU A 174 6.50 -20.81 -2.20
CA LEU A 174 5.98 -19.61 -2.83
C LEU A 174 7.10 -18.67 -3.27
N LEU A 175 8.17 -18.60 -2.50
CA LEU A 175 9.32 -17.75 -2.80
C LEU A 175 10.11 -18.26 -4.02
N GLU A 176 10.36 -19.56 -4.10
CA GLU A 176 10.99 -20.14 -5.31
C GLU A 176 10.10 -19.92 -6.54
N ALA A 177 8.77 -20.14 -6.43
CA ALA A 177 7.85 -19.87 -7.54
C ALA A 177 7.83 -18.37 -7.94
N ALA A 178 7.96 -17.46 -6.97
CA ALA A 178 8.06 -16.02 -7.23
C ALA A 178 9.36 -15.66 -7.96
N LEU A 179 10.47 -16.29 -7.59
CA LEU A 179 11.77 -16.10 -8.23
C LEU A 179 11.78 -16.60 -9.67
N ASP A 180 11.22 -17.78 -9.91
CA ASP A 180 11.12 -18.36 -11.26
C ASP A 180 10.26 -17.47 -12.18
N GLU A 181 9.13 -16.98 -11.69
CA GLU A 181 8.25 -16.07 -12.43
C GLU A 181 8.93 -14.71 -12.69
N ALA A 182 9.62 -14.14 -11.70
CA ALA A 182 10.38 -12.91 -11.88
C ALA A 182 11.49 -13.05 -12.92
N ALA A 183 12.21 -14.17 -12.89
CA ALA A 183 13.27 -14.47 -13.87
C ALA A 183 12.70 -14.65 -15.28
N SER A 184 11.59 -15.38 -15.42
CA SER A 184 10.90 -15.61 -16.71
C SER A 184 10.44 -14.29 -17.36
N ASN A 185 10.06 -13.32 -16.54
CA ASN A 185 9.65 -11.99 -16.98
C ASN A 185 10.80 -10.98 -17.03
N GLN A 186 12.05 -11.41 -16.80
CA GLN A 186 13.23 -10.55 -16.76
C GLN A 186 13.13 -9.39 -15.73
N ALA A 187 12.31 -9.57 -14.70
CA ALA A 187 12.11 -8.60 -13.62
C ALA A 187 13.25 -8.67 -12.59
N TRP A 188 14.47 -8.33 -13.02
CA TRP A 188 15.70 -8.57 -12.25
C TRP A 188 15.73 -7.82 -10.90
N SER A 189 15.20 -6.59 -10.84
CA SER A 189 15.10 -5.86 -9.57
C SER A 189 14.22 -6.61 -8.55
N LEU A 190 13.08 -7.14 -9.02
CA LEU A 190 12.20 -7.93 -8.18
C LEU A 190 12.86 -9.26 -7.77
N ALA A 191 13.58 -9.91 -8.68
CA ALA A 191 14.33 -11.12 -8.35
C ALA A 191 15.40 -10.85 -7.27
N MET A 192 16.06 -9.71 -7.30
CA MET A 192 17.00 -9.30 -6.25
C MET A 192 16.30 -9.07 -4.91
N GLU A 193 15.17 -8.37 -4.89
CA GLU A 193 14.36 -8.17 -3.67
C GLU A 193 13.91 -9.51 -3.07
N LEU A 194 13.46 -10.45 -3.90
CA LEU A 194 13.05 -11.79 -3.46
C LEU A 194 14.22 -12.63 -2.93
N LEU A 195 15.40 -12.54 -3.55
CA LEU A 195 16.61 -13.22 -3.05
C LEU A 195 17.09 -12.62 -1.71
N GLN A 196 16.97 -11.31 -1.53
CA GLN A 196 17.25 -10.65 -0.25
C GLN A 196 16.26 -11.13 0.82
N LEU A 197 14.97 -11.22 0.50
CA LEU A 197 13.97 -11.78 1.39
C LEU A 197 14.30 -13.23 1.76
N GLN A 198 14.68 -14.08 0.79
CA GLN A 198 15.08 -15.46 1.03
C GLN A 198 16.27 -15.55 1.99
N LEU A 199 17.28 -14.71 1.77
CA LEU A 199 18.45 -14.63 2.63
C LEU A 199 18.08 -14.25 4.08
N GLN A 200 17.25 -13.21 4.24
CA GLN A 200 16.79 -12.76 5.56
C GLN A 200 15.99 -13.85 6.28
N LEU A 201 15.09 -14.55 5.60
CA LEU A 201 14.27 -15.60 6.20
C LEU A 201 15.11 -16.81 6.61
N GLN A 202 16.09 -17.22 5.78
CA GLN A 202 16.98 -18.33 6.12
C GLN A 202 17.88 -18.00 7.32
N LEU A 203 18.43 -16.79 7.38
CA LEU A 203 19.23 -16.33 8.52
C LEU A 203 18.36 -16.24 9.80
N ALA A 204 17.14 -15.74 9.71
CA ALA A 204 16.23 -15.67 10.84
C ALA A 204 15.83 -17.06 11.36
N ALA A 205 15.78 -18.06 10.49
CA ALA A 205 15.53 -19.46 10.84
C ALA A 205 16.79 -20.20 11.38
N GLY A 206 17.95 -19.51 11.51
CA GLY A 206 19.21 -20.09 11.97
C GLY A 206 19.99 -20.85 10.90
N GLY A 207 19.60 -20.71 9.62
CA GLY A 207 20.35 -21.24 8.48
C GLY A 207 21.58 -20.36 8.15
N ASP A 208 22.42 -20.84 7.24
CA ASP A 208 23.64 -20.13 6.80
C ASP A 208 23.38 -19.08 5.71
N GLY A 209 22.22 -19.17 5.02
CA GLY A 209 21.86 -18.29 3.92
C GLY A 209 22.80 -18.37 2.71
N GLU A 210 23.63 -19.40 2.60
CA GLU A 210 24.65 -19.50 1.57
C GLU A 210 24.05 -19.56 0.17
N ARG A 211 23.02 -20.37 -0.03
CA ARG A 211 22.37 -20.55 -1.34
C ARG A 211 21.78 -19.23 -1.90
N PRO A 212 20.93 -18.48 -1.18
CA PRO A 212 20.42 -17.21 -1.69
C PRO A 212 21.51 -16.14 -1.83
N ARG A 213 22.52 -16.14 -0.96
CA ARG A 213 23.67 -15.24 -1.05
C ARG A 213 24.45 -15.42 -2.34
N ILE A 214 24.79 -16.65 -2.72
CA ILE A 214 25.49 -16.95 -3.97
C ILE A 214 24.65 -16.54 -5.18
N ARG A 215 23.33 -16.81 -5.15
CA ARG A 215 22.40 -16.41 -6.24
C ARG A 215 22.35 -14.89 -6.37
N LEU A 216 22.27 -14.17 -5.24
CA LEU A 216 22.23 -12.72 -5.20
C LEU A 216 23.53 -12.08 -5.70
N GLU A 217 24.70 -12.60 -5.27
CA GLU A 217 26.01 -12.18 -5.75
C GLU A 217 26.14 -12.33 -7.28
N ARG A 218 25.74 -13.48 -7.80
CA ARG A 218 25.77 -13.73 -9.27
C ARG A 218 24.86 -12.78 -10.04
N LEU A 219 23.66 -12.51 -9.53
CA LEU A 219 22.72 -11.61 -10.17
C LEU A 219 23.21 -10.16 -10.10
N ALA A 220 23.69 -9.71 -8.95
CA ALA A 220 24.24 -8.38 -8.75
C ALA A 220 25.47 -8.13 -9.64
N ALA A 221 26.38 -9.11 -9.75
CA ALA A 221 27.52 -9.03 -10.66
C ALA A 221 27.09 -8.92 -12.13
N ARG A 222 26.06 -9.65 -12.54
CA ARG A 222 25.52 -9.60 -13.91
C ARG A 222 24.85 -8.27 -14.25
N LEU A 223 24.31 -7.59 -13.23
CA LEU A 223 23.63 -6.29 -13.37
C LEU A 223 24.54 -5.10 -13.08
N ASP A 224 25.83 -5.33 -12.80
CA ASP A 224 26.79 -4.30 -12.36
C ASP A 224 26.33 -3.55 -11.09
N ASP A 225 25.57 -4.22 -10.20
CA ASP A 225 25.10 -3.65 -8.94
C ASP A 225 26.20 -3.72 -7.85
N ALA A 226 27.10 -2.75 -7.90
CA ALA A 226 28.19 -2.62 -6.95
C ALA A 226 27.70 -2.42 -5.50
N TYR A 227 26.52 -1.83 -5.30
CA TYR A 227 25.98 -1.58 -3.96
C TYR A 227 25.58 -2.90 -3.27
N THR A 228 24.85 -3.76 -3.95
CA THR A 228 24.47 -5.09 -3.41
C THR A 228 25.72 -5.95 -3.17
N LEU A 229 26.69 -5.94 -4.08
CA LEU A 229 27.94 -6.68 -3.89
C LEU A 229 28.73 -6.24 -2.64
N LEU A 230 28.75 -4.93 -2.37
CA LEU A 230 29.38 -4.39 -1.16
C LEU A 230 28.63 -4.77 0.12
N GLN A 231 27.29 -4.80 0.08
CA GLN A 231 26.51 -5.24 1.24
C GLN A 231 26.75 -6.72 1.57
N LEU A 232 26.91 -7.56 0.57
CA LEU A 232 27.16 -8.99 0.75
C LEU A 232 28.59 -9.30 1.20
N ASN A 233 29.55 -8.44 0.87
CA ASN A 233 30.97 -8.56 1.21
C ASN A 233 31.47 -7.29 1.94
N PRO A 234 31.08 -7.05 3.21
CA PRO A 234 31.41 -5.83 3.93
C PRO A 234 32.90 -5.61 4.17
N GLU A 235 33.73 -6.66 4.04
CA GLU A 235 35.18 -6.57 4.12
C GLU A 235 35.80 -5.96 2.85
N SER A 236 35.07 -5.91 1.76
CA SER A 236 35.48 -5.22 0.54
C SER A 236 35.44 -3.71 0.79
N ASN A 237 36.61 -3.08 0.86
CA ASN A 237 36.71 -1.63 1.07
C ASN A 237 35.92 -0.90 -0.04
N PRO A 238 34.86 -0.14 0.25
CA PRO A 238 34.05 0.47 -0.78
C PRO A 238 34.93 1.41 -1.61
N PRO A 239 34.84 1.39 -2.94
CA PRO A 239 35.60 2.31 -3.76
C PRO A 239 35.27 3.76 -3.34
N PRO A 240 36.25 4.68 -3.35
CA PRO A 240 36.07 6.06 -2.88
C PRO A 240 34.88 6.79 -3.51
N SER A 241 34.47 6.37 -4.71
CA SER A 241 33.35 6.93 -5.47
C SER A 241 31.95 6.68 -4.83
N LEU A 242 31.83 5.70 -3.92
CA LEU A 242 30.57 5.39 -3.22
C LEU A 242 30.44 6.12 -1.87
N ARG A 243 31.48 6.83 -1.43
CA ARG A 243 31.36 7.72 -0.27
C ARG A 243 30.62 8.97 -0.68
N SER A 244 29.54 9.30 0.03
CA SER A 244 28.87 10.58 -0.14
C SER A 244 29.89 11.72 0.00
N PRO A 245 30.05 12.61 -0.95
CA PRO A 245 30.97 13.74 -0.85
C PRO A 245 30.52 14.77 0.20
N ARG A 246 29.38 14.55 0.84
CA ARG A 246 28.81 15.43 1.85
C ARG A 246 28.70 14.70 3.19
N GLY A 247 29.29 15.31 4.23
CA GLY A 247 29.08 14.86 5.60
C GLY A 247 27.63 14.97 6.07
N PRO A 248 27.28 14.43 7.27
CA PRO A 248 25.95 14.53 7.84
C PRO A 248 25.56 16.00 8.03
N GLY A 249 24.76 16.56 7.15
CA GLY A 249 24.39 17.97 7.12
C GLY A 249 24.60 18.66 5.78
N GLY A 250 25.12 17.94 4.77
CA GLY A 250 25.23 18.43 3.40
C GLY A 250 26.31 19.48 3.13
N HIS A 251 27.21 19.75 4.06
CA HIS A 251 28.36 20.62 3.87
C HIS A 251 29.56 19.84 3.32
N ALA A 252 30.28 20.45 2.37
CA ALA A 252 31.54 19.89 1.89
C ALA A 252 32.54 19.79 3.06
N ALA A 253 33.17 18.62 3.23
CA ALA A 253 34.26 18.50 4.17
C ALA A 253 35.37 19.50 3.79
N VAL A 254 35.60 20.48 4.66
CA VAL A 254 36.72 21.40 4.51
C VAL A 254 37.97 20.58 4.83
N GLY A 255 38.77 20.33 3.80
CA GLY A 255 40.06 19.67 3.97
C GLY A 255 40.94 20.54 4.89
N GLU A 256 41.26 20.05 6.06
CA GLU A 256 42.29 20.62 6.92
C GLU A 256 43.63 20.48 6.19
N SER A 257 44.03 21.57 5.54
CA SER A 257 45.42 21.75 5.12
C SER A 257 46.28 22.01 6.35
N THR A 258 46.81 20.96 6.90
CA THR A 258 47.84 21.07 7.95
C THR A 258 49.18 21.47 7.27
N THR A 259 49.37 22.76 7.07
CA THR A 259 50.72 23.31 6.84
C THR A 259 51.42 23.43 8.19
N ALA A 260 52.32 22.54 8.45
CA ALA A 260 53.28 22.69 9.55
C ALA A 260 54.26 23.81 9.18
N PRO A 261 54.55 24.78 10.06
CA PRO A 261 55.64 25.71 9.85
C PRO A 261 56.98 25.05 10.19
N SER A 262 57.91 25.15 9.21
CA SER A 262 59.33 24.85 9.44
C SER A 262 59.95 25.95 10.29
N LEU A 263 60.67 25.56 11.35
CA LEU A 263 61.81 26.24 11.94
C LEU A 263 62.87 25.21 12.25
#